data_8cfed7e8b3fb632cf588370fd92e5797
#
_entry.id   8cfed7e8b3fb632cf588370fd92e5797
#
_cell.length_a   1.000
_cell.length_b   1.000
_cell.length_c   1.000
_cell.angle_alpha   90.00
_cell.angle_beta   90.00
_cell.angle_gamma   90.00
#
_symmetry.space_group_name_H-M   'P 1'
#
loop_
_entity.id
_entity.type
_entity.pdbx_description
1 polymer ?
#
loop_
_entity_poly.entity_id
_entity_poly.type
_entity_poly.pdbx_seq_one_letter_code
_entity_poly.pdbx_strand_id
1 'polypeptide(L)'
;MRGRGTLEAALPTLRAARPTAVNLMWALDRMQARIAAGADAIALEQEAQAIQDEDLAANRHMGALGASLIEPGSDVLTHCNTGSLATAGYGTALGVIRAGFSEGRIRHVYAGETRPWMQGARLTMWELVRDNIPATLIADSAASHLMKSGQVKWVIVGADRIAANGDVANKIGTFQLAIAARHHGVKFMVVAPASTVDLSTAHGDDIEIELRDPAELLSHAGQRTVVEGAQAWNPVFDVTPAGLIDAIVSERGIIEKPDARKLRTLFG
;
A
#
# COMPACT_ATOMS: atom_id res chain seq x y z
N MET A 1 -21.67 -13.77 -27.23
CA MET A 1 -22.57 -14.01 -26.08
C MET A 1 -21.97 -14.93 -24.98
N ARG A 2 -21.01 -15.82 -25.24
CA ARG A 2 -20.45 -16.73 -24.22
C ARG A 2 -19.56 -16.07 -23.14
N GLY A 3 -18.99 -14.90 -23.39
CA GLY A 3 -18.09 -14.26 -22.41
C GLY A 3 -18.79 -13.43 -21.33
N ARG A 4 -19.93 -12.81 -21.63
CA ARG A 4 -20.62 -11.88 -20.75
C ARG A 4 -21.21 -12.57 -19.50
N GLY A 5 -21.94 -13.67 -19.70
CA GLY A 5 -22.53 -14.42 -18.57
C GLY A 5 -21.50 -15.06 -17.66
N THR A 6 -20.30 -15.40 -18.19
CA THR A 6 -19.18 -15.95 -17.41
C THR A 6 -18.55 -14.86 -16.52
N LEU A 7 -18.43 -13.64 -17.04
CA LEU A 7 -17.88 -12.51 -16.30
C LEU A 7 -18.82 -12.07 -15.16
N GLU A 8 -20.12 -11.91 -15.46
CA GLU A 8 -21.13 -11.58 -14.44
C GLU A 8 -21.17 -12.62 -13.30
N ALA A 9 -21.04 -13.91 -13.64
CA ALA A 9 -21.00 -14.98 -12.64
C ALA A 9 -19.71 -14.97 -11.78
N ALA A 10 -18.60 -14.44 -12.29
CA ALA A 10 -17.34 -14.37 -11.56
C ALA A 10 -17.25 -13.17 -10.61
N LEU A 11 -18.01 -12.09 -10.84
CA LEU A 11 -17.94 -10.87 -10.05
C LEU A 11 -18.09 -11.07 -8.52
N PRO A 12 -19.05 -11.87 -8.01
CA PRO A 12 -19.19 -12.10 -6.57
C PRO A 12 -17.95 -12.74 -5.95
N THR A 13 -17.36 -13.72 -6.64
CA THR A 13 -16.14 -14.41 -6.18
C THR A 13 -14.95 -13.46 -6.15
N LEU A 14 -14.79 -12.61 -7.18
CA LEU A 14 -13.73 -11.62 -7.22
C LEU A 14 -13.90 -10.57 -6.12
N ARG A 15 -15.12 -10.10 -5.86
CA ARG A 15 -15.42 -9.14 -4.78
C ARG A 15 -15.06 -9.68 -3.40
N ALA A 16 -15.32 -10.97 -3.16
CA ALA A 16 -15.03 -11.61 -1.87
C ALA A 16 -13.54 -11.89 -1.64
N ALA A 17 -12.69 -11.78 -2.66
CA ALA A 17 -11.29 -12.15 -2.58
C ALA A 17 -10.46 -11.22 -1.68
N ARG A 18 -10.82 -9.92 -1.59
CA ARG A 18 -10.10 -8.91 -0.78
C ARG A 18 -11.05 -7.85 -0.21
N PRO A 19 -11.72 -8.11 0.90
CA PRO A 19 -12.79 -7.24 1.42
C PRO A 19 -12.29 -5.89 1.96
N THR A 20 -11.05 -5.79 2.45
CA THR A 20 -10.52 -4.55 3.04
C THR A 20 -9.97 -3.59 1.99
N ALA A 21 -9.32 -4.10 0.92
CA ALA A 21 -8.73 -3.27 -0.14
C ALA A 21 -9.80 -2.78 -1.12
N VAL A 22 -9.96 -1.46 -1.24
CA VAL A 22 -11.04 -0.84 -2.03
C VAL A 22 -10.78 -0.82 -3.53
N ASN A 23 -9.52 -0.90 -3.99
CA ASN A 23 -9.16 -0.80 -5.41
C ASN A 23 -9.79 -1.91 -6.27
N LEU A 24 -9.83 -3.15 -5.76
CA LEU A 24 -10.48 -4.26 -6.47
C LEU A 24 -11.98 -3.98 -6.66
N MET A 25 -12.65 -3.49 -5.61
CA MET A 25 -14.07 -3.14 -5.67
C MET A 25 -14.32 -2.03 -6.70
N TRP A 26 -13.52 -0.97 -6.66
CA TRP A 26 -13.58 0.13 -7.62
C TRP A 26 -13.44 -0.36 -9.08
N ALA A 27 -12.45 -1.21 -9.37
CA ALA A 27 -12.25 -1.76 -10.70
C ALA A 27 -13.44 -2.64 -11.14
N LEU A 28 -13.95 -3.48 -10.24
CA LEU A 28 -15.12 -4.34 -10.53
C LEU A 28 -16.40 -3.51 -10.74
N ASP A 29 -16.62 -2.43 -9.98
CA ASP A 29 -17.75 -1.53 -10.15
C ASP A 29 -17.69 -0.84 -11.52
N ARG A 30 -16.51 -0.42 -11.94
CA ARG A 30 -16.26 0.18 -13.24
C ARG A 30 -16.57 -0.81 -14.37
N MET A 31 -16.09 -2.05 -14.26
CA MET A 31 -16.42 -3.13 -15.21
C MET A 31 -17.91 -3.46 -15.22
N GLN A 32 -18.55 -3.54 -14.06
CA GLN A 32 -19.98 -3.81 -13.94
C GLN A 32 -20.84 -2.72 -14.59
N ALA A 33 -20.46 -1.44 -14.43
CA ALA A 33 -21.15 -0.33 -15.09
C ALA A 33 -21.07 -0.45 -16.63
N ARG A 34 -19.94 -0.88 -17.19
CA ARG A 34 -19.79 -1.13 -18.64
C ARG A 34 -20.67 -2.31 -19.10
N ILE A 35 -20.73 -3.38 -18.31
CA ILE A 35 -21.61 -4.52 -18.58
C ILE A 35 -23.07 -4.09 -18.60
N ALA A 36 -23.51 -3.33 -17.60
CA ALA A 36 -24.87 -2.81 -17.47
C ALA A 36 -25.25 -1.88 -18.65
N ALA A 37 -24.29 -1.10 -19.16
CA ALA A 37 -24.45 -0.25 -20.33
C ALA A 37 -24.49 -1.03 -21.67
N GLY A 38 -24.36 -2.36 -21.65
CA GLY A 38 -24.47 -3.19 -22.85
C GLY A 38 -23.17 -3.36 -23.62
N ALA A 39 -22.01 -3.05 -23.03
CA ALA A 39 -20.71 -3.22 -23.68
C ALA A 39 -20.50 -4.65 -24.20
N ASP A 40 -19.93 -4.78 -25.37
CA ASP A 40 -19.50 -6.07 -25.93
C ASP A 40 -18.14 -6.53 -25.35
N ALA A 41 -17.67 -7.69 -25.75
CA ALA A 41 -16.42 -8.25 -25.25
C ALA A 41 -15.21 -7.35 -25.55
N ILE A 42 -15.19 -6.71 -26.73
CA ILE A 42 -14.10 -5.83 -27.15
C ILE A 42 -14.09 -4.57 -26.27
N ALA A 43 -15.25 -3.96 -26.04
CA ALA A 43 -15.37 -2.77 -25.19
C ALA A 43 -15.01 -3.08 -23.73
N LEU A 44 -15.29 -4.29 -23.23
CA LEU A 44 -14.90 -4.74 -21.90
C LEU A 44 -13.38 -4.96 -21.79
N GLU A 45 -12.75 -5.53 -22.80
CA GLU A 45 -11.29 -5.67 -22.87
C GLU A 45 -10.61 -4.31 -22.90
N GLN A 46 -11.12 -3.36 -23.71
CA GLN A 46 -10.63 -1.99 -23.77
C GLN A 46 -10.75 -1.28 -22.41
N GLU A 47 -11.85 -1.48 -21.70
CA GLU A 47 -12.02 -0.90 -20.35
C GLU A 47 -11.03 -1.49 -19.35
N ALA A 48 -10.80 -2.81 -19.37
CA ALA A 48 -9.81 -3.45 -18.51
C ALA A 48 -8.39 -2.94 -18.80
N GLN A 49 -8.05 -2.75 -20.09
CA GLN A 49 -6.77 -2.17 -20.50
C GLN A 49 -6.65 -0.70 -20.03
N ALA A 50 -7.73 0.08 -20.15
CA ALA A 50 -7.74 1.47 -19.69
C ALA A 50 -7.49 1.55 -18.16
N ILE A 51 -8.11 0.67 -17.37
CA ILE A 51 -7.87 0.59 -15.92
C ILE A 51 -6.38 0.33 -15.63
N GLN A 52 -5.76 -0.59 -16.35
CA GLN A 52 -4.34 -0.91 -16.20
C GLN A 52 -3.44 0.27 -16.58
N ASP A 53 -3.70 0.92 -17.71
CA ASP A 53 -2.89 2.01 -18.22
C ASP A 53 -3.01 3.26 -17.34
N GLU A 54 -4.20 3.56 -16.83
CA GLU A 54 -4.46 4.64 -15.90
C GLU A 54 -3.73 4.40 -14.57
N ASP A 55 -3.76 3.18 -14.02
CA ASP A 55 -3.03 2.83 -12.80
C ASP A 55 -1.52 2.99 -12.98
N LEU A 56 -0.96 2.51 -14.09
CA LEU A 56 0.47 2.66 -14.38
C LEU A 56 0.88 4.15 -14.51
N ALA A 57 0.06 4.96 -15.19
CA ALA A 57 0.30 6.39 -15.32
C ALA A 57 0.23 7.10 -13.95
N ALA A 58 -0.79 6.76 -13.14
CA ALA A 58 -0.96 7.27 -11.78
C ALA A 58 0.25 6.92 -10.89
N ASN A 59 0.72 5.67 -10.94
CA ASN A 59 1.87 5.21 -10.15
C ASN A 59 3.15 5.99 -10.51
N ARG A 60 3.40 6.25 -11.78
CA ARG A 60 4.54 7.06 -12.22
C ARG A 60 4.43 8.51 -11.76
N HIS A 61 3.23 9.09 -11.83
CA HIS A 61 2.99 10.46 -11.40
C HIS A 61 3.17 10.60 -9.88
N MET A 62 2.59 9.70 -9.09
CA MET A 62 2.81 9.63 -7.65
C MET A 62 4.29 9.45 -7.30
N GLY A 63 5.00 8.64 -8.07
CA GLY A 63 6.44 8.43 -7.91
C GLY A 63 7.21 9.75 -7.98
N ALA A 64 6.97 10.56 -9.01
CA ALA A 64 7.61 11.86 -9.18
C ALA A 64 7.20 12.86 -8.08
N LEU A 65 5.90 12.93 -7.75
CA LEU A 65 5.40 13.81 -6.68
C LEU A 65 6.01 13.46 -5.32
N GLY A 66 5.99 12.19 -4.93
CA GLY A 66 6.54 11.75 -3.64
C GLY A 66 8.06 11.93 -3.56
N ALA A 67 8.78 11.65 -4.65
CA ALA A 67 10.23 11.86 -4.72
C ALA A 67 10.60 13.33 -4.49
N SER A 68 9.80 14.29 -4.98
CA SER A 68 10.07 15.71 -4.82
C SER A 68 10.14 16.18 -3.34
N LEU A 69 9.50 15.45 -2.42
CA LEU A 69 9.51 15.74 -0.97
C LEU A 69 10.78 15.26 -0.26
N ILE A 70 11.57 14.40 -0.92
CA ILE A 70 12.71 13.71 -0.29
C ILE A 70 13.99 14.51 -0.54
N GLU A 71 14.72 14.76 0.52
CA GLU A 71 16.01 15.45 0.46
C GLU A 71 17.07 14.57 -0.24
N PRO A 72 17.97 15.14 -1.10
CA PRO A 72 19.01 14.37 -1.79
C PRO A 72 19.89 13.56 -0.83
N GLY A 73 20.20 12.32 -1.23
CA GLY A 73 21.07 11.43 -0.45
C GLY A 73 20.42 10.78 0.78
N SER A 74 19.09 10.81 0.88
CA SER A 74 18.34 10.23 1.99
C SER A 74 18.36 8.70 1.97
N ASP A 75 18.38 8.08 3.15
CA ASP A 75 18.01 6.68 3.34
C ASP A 75 16.55 6.62 3.78
N VAL A 76 15.82 5.62 3.31
CA VAL A 76 14.38 5.47 3.56
C VAL A 76 14.04 4.06 4.06
N LEU A 77 12.92 3.94 4.77
CA LEU A 77 12.36 2.66 5.21
C LEU A 77 11.03 2.41 4.52
N THR A 78 10.78 1.19 4.08
CA THR A 78 9.48 0.75 3.56
C THR A 78 9.01 -0.52 4.25
N HIS A 79 7.72 -0.83 4.11
CA HIS A 79 7.05 -1.97 4.75
C HIS A 79 6.07 -2.62 3.78
N CYS A 80 5.88 -3.93 3.89
CA CYS A 80 5.08 -4.74 3.00
C CYS A 80 5.62 -4.71 1.55
N ASN A 81 4.74 -4.86 0.56
CA ASN A 81 5.04 -4.64 -0.84
C ASN A 81 3.96 -3.79 -1.48
N THR A 82 4.34 -2.63 -1.98
CA THR A 82 3.53 -1.72 -2.79
C THR A 82 4.30 -1.32 -4.04
N GLY A 83 4.89 -2.32 -4.67
CA GLY A 83 5.64 -2.22 -5.91
C GLY A 83 4.87 -2.68 -7.13
N SER A 84 5.60 -3.00 -8.20
CA SER A 84 5.05 -3.49 -9.48
C SER A 84 4.28 -4.79 -9.32
N LEU A 85 4.64 -5.63 -8.35
CA LEU A 85 3.97 -6.90 -8.07
C LEU A 85 2.59 -6.72 -7.39
N ALA A 86 2.31 -5.53 -6.85
CA ALA A 86 1.06 -5.21 -6.17
C ALA A 86 0.17 -4.21 -6.92
N THR A 87 0.58 -3.75 -8.10
CA THR A 87 -0.11 -2.75 -8.93
C THR A 87 -0.08 -3.18 -10.40
N ALA A 88 -0.60 -2.36 -11.31
CA ALA A 88 -0.46 -2.61 -12.76
C ALA A 88 0.99 -2.45 -13.25
N GLY A 89 1.88 -1.92 -12.42
CA GLY A 89 3.31 -1.73 -12.71
C GLY A 89 3.86 -0.51 -12.01
N TYR A 90 5.19 -0.42 -11.85
CA TYR A 90 5.93 0.66 -11.20
C TYR A 90 5.74 0.75 -9.66
N GLY A 91 4.53 0.54 -9.15
CA GLY A 91 4.22 0.60 -7.72
C GLY A 91 3.94 2.00 -7.20
N THR A 92 3.32 2.08 -6.01
CA THR A 92 3.04 3.31 -5.29
C THR A 92 4.24 3.73 -4.42
N ALA A 93 4.42 3.17 -3.24
CA ALA A 93 5.58 3.49 -2.39
C ALA A 93 6.91 3.10 -3.05
N LEU A 94 7.00 1.93 -3.70
CA LEU A 94 8.20 1.59 -4.48
C LEU A 94 8.32 2.45 -5.75
N GLY A 95 7.25 3.02 -6.28
CA GLY A 95 7.28 4.03 -7.33
C GLY A 95 8.00 5.31 -6.91
N VAL A 96 7.70 5.81 -5.70
CA VAL A 96 8.42 6.95 -5.09
C VAL A 96 9.90 6.61 -4.88
N ILE A 97 10.19 5.40 -4.41
CA ILE A 97 11.56 4.92 -4.19
C ILE A 97 12.32 4.84 -5.53
N ARG A 98 11.71 4.32 -6.60
CA ARG A 98 12.29 4.26 -7.94
C ARG A 98 12.61 5.66 -8.49
N ALA A 99 11.62 6.57 -8.42
CA ALA A 99 11.80 7.95 -8.87
C ALA A 99 12.89 8.64 -8.04
N GLY A 100 12.82 8.56 -6.72
CA GLY A 100 13.81 9.18 -5.83
C GLY A 100 15.22 8.63 -6.02
N PHE A 101 15.38 7.32 -6.27
CA PHE A 101 16.68 6.73 -6.55
C PHE A 101 17.22 7.22 -7.90
N SER A 102 16.40 7.24 -8.95
CA SER A 102 16.82 7.72 -10.28
C SER A 102 17.23 9.20 -10.28
N GLU A 103 16.65 10.01 -9.38
CA GLU A 103 16.98 11.43 -9.20
C GLU A 103 18.12 11.70 -8.20
N GLY A 104 18.72 10.66 -7.62
CA GLY A 104 19.80 10.79 -6.61
C GLY A 104 19.30 11.30 -5.25
N ARG A 105 17.99 11.31 -5.01
CA ARG A 105 17.37 11.69 -3.74
C ARG A 105 17.44 10.56 -2.72
N ILE A 106 17.20 9.33 -3.15
CA ILE A 106 17.31 8.14 -2.31
C ILE A 106 18.62 7.44 -2.59
N ARG A 107 19.39 7.19 -1.54
CA ARG A 107 20.68 6.49 -1.60
C ARG A 107 20.54 5.02 -1.23
N HIS A 108 19.74 4.72 -0.21
CA HIS A 108 19.57 3.37 0.35
C HIS A 108 18.15 3.14 0.86
N VAL A 109 17.68 1.89 0.75
CA VAL A 109 16.36 1.49 1.20
C VAL A 109 16.47 0.40 2.27
N TYR A 110 15.84 0.59 3.40
CA TYR A 110 15.60 -0.47 4.37
C TYR A 110 14.19 -1.02 4.14
N ALA A 111 14.04 -2.35 4.12
CA ALA A 111 12.75 -3.00 3.97
C ALA A 111 12.47 -3.90 5.19
N GLY A 112 11.38 -3.65 5.89
CA GLY A 112 10.88 -4.57 6.91
C GLY A 112 10.47 -5.91 6.29
N GLU A 113 10.76 -7.03 6.95
CA GLU A 113 10.42 -8.36 6.42
C GLU A 113 8.91 -8.60 6.28
N THR A 114 8.11 -7.91 7.08
CA THR A 114 6.63 -7.95 7.07
C THR A 114 6.08 -9.32 7.45
N ARG A 115 6.19 -9.70 8.74
CA ARG A 115 5.51 -10.88 9.27
C ARG A 115 3.98 -10.72 9.17
N PRO A 116 3.19 -11.83 9.04
CA PRO A 116 3.65 -13.24 8.89
C PRO A 116 3.99 -13.65 7.47
N TRP A 117 3.48 -12.96 6.43
CA TRP A 117 3.60 -13.37 5.03
C TRP A 117 4.91 -12.98 4.35
N MET A 118 5.77 -12.22 5.02
CA MET A 118 7.11 -11.88 4.54
C MET A 118 7.11 -11.13 3.19
N GLN A 119 6.11 -10.26 2.93
CA GLN A 119 6.01 -9.53 1.66
C GLN A 119 7.23 -8.64 1.42
N GLY A 120 7.79 -8.02 2.49
CA GLY A 120 9.00 -7.24 2.39
C GLY A 120 10.20 -8.09 1.97
N ALA A 121 10.40 -9.23 2.63
CA ALA A 121 11.50 -10.14 2.33
C ALA A 121 11.36 -10.80 0.95
N ARG A 122 10.15 -11.26 0.61
CA ARG A 122 9.91 -12.08 -0.59
C ARG A 122 9.71 -11.24 -1.85
N LEU A 123 9.03 -10.11 -1.75
CA LEU A 123 8.59 -9.32 -2.91
C LEU A 123 9.35 -8.01 -3.01
N THR A 124 9.36 -7.18 -1.95
CA THR A 124 10.03 -5.86 -1.98
C THR A 124 11.51 -5.99 -2.22
N MET A 125 12.20 -6.88 -1.51
CA MET A 125 13.62 -7.11 -1.74
C MET A 125 13.90 -7.64 -3.14
N TRP A 126 13.03 -8.51 -3.68
CA TRP A 126 13.17 -8.99 -5.05
C TRP A 126 13.08 -7.84 -6.08
N GLU A 127 12.09 -6.94 -5.92
CA GLU A 127 11.94 -5.78 -6.81
C GLU A 127 13.16 -4.84 -6.71
N LEU A 128 13.59 -4.48 -5.50
CA LEU A 128 14.71 -3.57 -5.29
C LEU A 128 16.02 -4.10 -5.87
N VAL A 129 16.30 -5.40 -5.69
CA VAL A 129 17.46 -6.07 -6.28
C VAL A 129 17.41 -6.07 -7.81
N ARG A 130 16.23 -6.37 -8.40
CA ARG A 130 16.03 -6.33 -9.86
C ARG A 130 16.22 -4.95 -10.45
N ASP A 131 15.85 -3.91 -9.71
CA ASP A 131 16.00 -2.52 -10.11
C ASP A 131 17.39 -1.94 -9.81
N ASN A 132 18.31 -2.75 -9.24
CA ASN A 132 19.65 -2.33 -8.79
C ASN A 132 19.60 -1.18 -7.76
N ILE A 133 18.55 -1.12 -6.93
CA ILE A 133 18.42 -0.15 -5.86
C ILE A 133 19.08 -0.73 -4.59
N PRO A 134 20.09 -0.05 -4.00
CA PRO A 134 20.73 -0.53 -2.78
C PRO A 134 19.72 -0.70 -1.65
N ALA A 135 19.61 -1.92 -1.11
CA ALA A 135 18.61 -2.22 -0.10
C ALA A 135 19.12 -3.19 0.97
N THR A 136 18.57 -3.06 2.18
CA THR A 136 18.83 -3.96 3.31
C THR A 136 17.52 -4.43 3.92
N LEU A 137 17.38 -5.75 4.03
CA LEU A 137 16.26 -6.36 4.76
C LEU A 137 16.50 -6.23 6.26
N ILE A 138 15.46 -5.87 7.01
CA ILE A 138 15.49 -5.84 8.47
C ILE A 138 14.30 -6.63 9.06
N ALA A 139 14.48 -7.17 10.28
CA ALA A 139 13.34 -7.65 11.06
C ALA A 139 12.40 -6.48 11.36
N ASP A 140 11.08 -6.70 11.36
CA ASP A 140 10.10 -5.63 11.61
C ASP A 140 10.36 -4.90 12.94
N SER A 141 10.77 -5.64 13.98
CA SER A 141 11.09 -5.10 15.30
C SER A 141 12.38 -4.24 15.33
N ALA A 142 13.24 -4.30 14.31
CA ALA A 142 14.48 -3.51 14.25
C ALA A 142 14.27 -2.07 13.77
N ALA A 143 13.09 -1.75 13.22
CA ALA A 143 12.83 -0.45 12.60
C ALA A 143 13.03 0.75 13.53
N SER A 144 12.51 0.70 14.77
CA SER A 144 12.68 1.78 15.74
C SER A 144 14.15 1.97 16.15
N HIS A 145 14.90 0.87 16.32
CA HIS A 145 16.33 0.94 16.59
C HIS A 145 17.12 1.57 15.43
N LEU A 146 16.77 1.22 14.20
CA LEU A 146 17.34 1.83 13.00
C LEU A 146 17.03 3.33 12.93
N MET A 147 15.79 3.75 13.17
CA MET A 147 15.40 5.16 13.16
C MET A 147 16.16 5.98 14.20
N LYS A 148 16.42 5.41 15.39
CA LYS A 148 17.23 6.01 16.46
C LYS A 148 18.64 6.37 15.98
N SER A 149 19.21 5.67 15.02
CA SER A 149 20.55 5.96 14.47
C SER A 149 20.59 7.27 13.67
N GLY A 150 19.44 7.84 13.29
CA GLY A 150 19.32 9.05 12.47
C GLY A 150 19.62 8.84 10.97
N GLN A 151 19.84 7.61 10.54
CA GLN A 151 20.12 7.27 9.13
C GLN A 151 18.88 7.44 8.26
N VAL A 152 17.71 6.93 8.72
CA VAL A 152 16.45 6.99 7.98
C VAL A 152 15.84 8.37 8.09
N LYS A 153 15.43 8.96 6.95
CA LYS A 153 14.76 10.28 6.89
C LYS A 153 13.26 10.16 6.65
N TRP A 154 12.83 9.15 5.91
CA TRP A 154 11.44 8.89 5.57
C TRP A 154 11.07 7.43 5.76
N VAL A 155 9.88 7.19 6.27
CA VAL A 155 9.14 5.93 6.08
C VAL A 155 8.17 6.15 4.94
N ILE A 156 8.20 5.28 3.92
CA ILE A 156 7.37 5.38 2.72
C ILE A 156 6.59 4.09 2.57
N VAL A 157 5.26 4.15 2.68
CA VAL A 157 4.36 2.99 2.64
C VAL A 157 3.19 3.21 1.69
N GLY A 158 2.50 2.15 1.32
CA GLY A 158 1.23 2.23 0.61
C GLY A 158 0.04 2.37 1.54
N ALA A 159 -1.17 2.14 1.00
CA ALA A 159 -2.40 2.03 1.76
C ALA A 159 -3.34 1.00 1.14
N ASP A 160 -4.10 0.30 1.98
CA ASP A 160 -5.21 -0.57 1.56
C ASP A 160 -6.54 0.22 1.56
N ARG A 161 -6.70 1.20 2.46
CA ARG A 161 -7.84 2.14 2.50
C ARG A 161 -7.46 3.42 3.23
N ILE A 162 -7.94 4.56 2.76
CA ILE A 162 -7.79 5.87 3.40
C ILE A 162 -9.19 6.40 3.72
N ALA A 163 -9.49 6.61 5.00
CA ALA A 163 -10.76 7.16 5.45
C ALA A 163 -10.89 8.67 5.19
N ALA A 164 -12.11 9.20 5.27
CA ALA A 164 -12.40 10.61 5.00
C ALA A 164 -11.67 11.60 5.93
N ASN A 165 -11.30 11.17 7.14
CA ASN A 165 -10.53 11.98 8.08
C ASN A 165 -9.01 11.91 7.86
N GLY A 166 -8.54 11.07 6.91
CA GLY A 166 -7.13 10.88 6.59
C GLY A 166 -6.43 9.75 7.35
N ASP A 167 -7.15 8.99 8.17
CA ASP A 167 -6.63 7.76 8.77
C ASP A 167 -6.39 6.70 7.70
N VAL A 168 -5.36 5.89 7.87
CA VAL A 168 -4.90 4.96 6.84
C VAL A 168 -4.87 3.54 7.38
N ALA A 169 -5.65 2.64 6.78
CA ALA A 169 -5.50 1.21 6.96
C ALA A 169 -4.43 0.68 5.99
N ASN A 170 -3.45 -0.03 6.53
CA ASN A 170 -2.39 -0.67 5.75
C ASN A 170 -1.90 -1.93 6.48
N LYS A 171 -0.98 -2.65 5.86
CA LYS A 171 -0.41 -3.89 6.40
C LYS A 171 0.00 -3.74 7.86
N ILE A 172 -0.39 -4.74 8.69
CA ILE A 172 -0.03 -4.79 10.12
C ILE A 172 1.44 -4.44 10.35
N GLY A 173 1.71 -3.57 11.32
CA GLY A 173 3.02 -2.98 11.60
C GLY A 173 3.19 -1.55 11.08
N THR A 174 2.32 -1.06 10.20
CA THR A 174 2.37 0.31 9.67
C THR A 174 2.17 1.35 10.77
N PHE A 175 1.18 1.14 11.65
CA PHE A 175 0.93 2.03 12.79
C PHE A 175 2.10 2.06 13.77
N GLN A 176 2.69 0.91 14.08
CA GLN A 176 3.90 0.83 14.90
C GLN A 176 5.06 1.63 14.28
N LEU A 177 5.27 1.55 12.97
CA LEU A 177 6.28 2.33 12.25
C LEU A 177 6.00 3.83 12.33
N ALA A 178 4.75 4.26 12.19
CA ALA A 178 4.37 5.67 12.27
C ALA A 178 4.61 6.25 13.68
N ILE A 179 4.33 5.48 14.75
CA ILE A 179 4.66 5.86 16.13
C ILE A 179 6.17 6.00 16.31
N ALA A 180 6.95 5.02 15.84
CA ALA A 180 8.41 5.05 15.92
C ALA A 180 8.98 6.22 15.11
N ALA A 181 8.49 6.47 13.91
CA ALA A 181 8.90 7.59 13.07
C ALA A 181 8.66 8.92 13.78
N ARG A 182 7.46 9.13 14.34
CA ARG A 182 7.13 10.33 15.11
C ARG A 182 8.05 10.52 16.32
N HIS A 183 8.33 9.46 17.07
CA HIS A 183 9.22 9.49 18.24
C HIS A 183 10.67 9.89 17.88
N HIS A 184 11.17 9.42 16.74
CA HIS A 184 12.54 9.66 16.29
C HIS A 184 12.69 10.84 15.32
N GLY A 185 11.62 11.60 15.04
CA GLY A 185 11.64 12.73 14.11
C GLY A 185 11.85 12.33 12.64
N VAL A 186 11.50 11.08 12.29
CA VAL A 186 11.48 10.57 10.91
C VAL A 186 10.14 10.92 10.29
N LYS A 187 10.13 11.40 9.05
CA LYS A 187 8.90 11.74 8.33
C LYS A 187 8.18 10.49 7.82
N PHE A 188 6.85 10.55 7.72
CA PHE A 188 6.01 9.42 7.33
C PHE A 188 5.15 9.77 6.11
N MET A 189 5.35 9.04 5.01
CA MET A 189 4.65 9.23 3.73
C MET A 189 3.78 8.01 3.41
N VAL A 190 2.53 8.28 3.03
CA VAL A 190 1.60 7.29 2.47
C VAL A 190 1.41 7.58 0.99
N VAL A 191 1.55 6.57 0.13
CA VAL A 191 1.43 6.72 -1.33
C VAL A 191 0.36 5.76 -1.85
N ALA A 192 -0.73 6.30 -2.35
CA ALA A 192 -1.85 5.50 -2.83
C ALA A 192 -2.68 6.26 -3.88
N PRO A 193 -3.25 5.59 -4.89
CA PRO A 193 -4.10 6.23 -5.88
C PRO A 193 -5.41 6.73 -5.25
N ALA A 194 -6.06 7.69 -5.89
CA ALA A 194 -7.35 8.24 -5.44
C ALA A 194 -8.43 7.17 -5.25
N SER A 195 -8.36 6.06 -6.00
CA SER A 195 -9.24 4.91 -5.85
C SER A 195 -9.10 4.15 -4.52
N THR A 196 -8.05 4.45 -3.74
CA THR A 196 -7.86 3.93 -2.37
C THR A 196 -8.55 4.79 -1.31
N VAL A 197 -8.94 6.02 -1.67
CA VAL A 197 -9.61 6.95 -0.75
C VAL A 197 -11.11 6.63 -0.69
N ASP A 198 -11.58 6.30 0.49
CA ASP A 198 -12.98 6.00 0.78
C ASP A 198 -13.61 7.12 1.62
N LEU A 199 -14.19 8.10 0.94
CA LEU A 199 -14.87 9.23 1.61
C LEU A 199 -16.18 8.83 2.30
N SER A 200 -16.71 7.63 2.07
CA SER A 200 -17.89 7.09 2.75
C SER A 200 -17.57 6.55 4.15
N THR A 201 -16.34 6.15 4.40
CA THR A 201 -15.83 5.76 5.73
C THR A 201 -15.33 7.01 6.46
N ALA A 202 -16.02 7.41 7.55
CA ALA A 202 -15.74 8.67 8.22
C ALA A 202 -14.40 8.68 8.96
N HIS A 203 -14.10 7.62 9.68
CA HIS A 203 -12.90 7.47 10.53
C HIS A 203 -12.23 6.12 10.32
N GLY A 204 -10.95 6.04 10.67
CA GLY A 204 -10.20 4.79 10.58
C GLY A 204 -10.76 3.67 11.48
N ASP A 205 -11.36 4.02 12.61
CA ASP A 205 -12.00 3.06 13.52
C ASP A 205 -13.24 2.39 12.92
N ASP A 206 -13.82 2.97 11.86
CA ASP A 206 -14.95 2.40 11.12
C ASP A 206 -14.50 1.36 10.07
N ILE A 207 -13.19 1.19 9.87
CA ILE A 207 -12.63 0.22 8.93
C ILE A 207 -12.61 -1.15 9.59
N GLU A 208 -13.32 -2.11 9.02
CA GLU A 208 -13.25 -3.50 9.48
C GLU A 208 -11.88 -4.10 9.18
N ILE A 209 -11.19 -4.56 10.23
CA ILE A 209 -9.88 -5.19 10.14
C ILE A 209 -10.02 -6.71 10.03
N GLU A 210 -9.59 -7.26 8.92
CA GLU A 210 -9.58 -8.69 8.65
C GLU A 210 -8.69 -9.45 9.65
N LEU A 211 -9.25 -10.48 10.28
CA LEU A 211 -8.50 -11.48 11.05
C LEU A 211 -8.30 -12.73 10.17
N ARG A 212 -7.07 -13.21 10.08
CA ARG A 212 -6.72 -14.37 9.27
C ARG A 212 -6.36 -15.57 10.14
N ASP A 213 -6.18 -16.72 9.46
CA ASP A 213 -5.88 -17.99 10.14
C ASP A 213 -4.67 -17.82 11.07
N PRO A 214 -4.83 -18.12 12.38
CA PRO A 214 -3.74 -18.13 13.35
C PRO A 214 -2.55 -19.01 12.92
N ALA A 215 -2.76 -20.04 12.10
CA ALA A 215 -1.71 -20.90 11.60
C ALA A 215 -0.60 -20.15 10.85
N GLU A 216 -0.93 -19.00 10.23
CA GLU A 216 0.05 -18.14 9.56
C GLU A 216 1.12 -17.57 10.50
N LEU A 217 0.77 -17.33 11.79
CA LEU A 217 1.72 -16.90 12.83
C LEU A 217 2.38 -18.08 13.54
N LEU A 218 1.66 -19.18 13.70
CA LEU A 218 2.10 -20.36 14.46
C LEU A 218 3.13 -21.21 13.69
N SER A 219 3.34 -20.91 12.41
CA SER A 219 4.28 -21.62 11.55
C SER A 219 5.14 -20.67 10.71
N HIS A 220 6.28 -21.15 10.28
CA HIS A 220 7.14 -20.47 9.30
C HIS A 220 7.65 -21.47 8.27
N ALA A 221 7.55 -21.13 6.97
CA ALA A 221 7.96 -21.99 5.86
C ALA A 221 7.38 -23.42 5.94
N GLY A 222 6.11 -23.55 6.37
CA GLY A 222 5.43 -24.84 6.53
C GLY A 222 5.80 -25.62 7.81
N GLN A 223 6.68 -25.09 8.65
CA GLN A 223 7.08 -25.71 9.91
C GLN A 223 6.46 -24.96 11.09
N ARG A 224 5.86 -25.69 12.02
CA ARG A 224 5.36 -25.12 13.27
C ARG A 224 6.53 -24.65 14.13
N THR A 225 6.49 -23.37 14.57
CA THR A 225 7.57 -22.74 15.35
C THR A 225 7.22 -22.55 16.83
N VAL A 226 5.98 -22.83 17.21
CA VAL A 226 5.47 -22.66 18.58
C VAL A 226 4.99 -23.98 19.16
N VAL A 227 4.95 -24.06 20.50
CA VAL A 227 4.47 -25.23 21.22
C VAL A 227 3.02 -25.56 20.87
N GLU A 228 2.67 -26.85 20.90
CA GLU A 228 1.30 -27.31 20.70
C GLU A 228 0.35 -26.67 21.73
N GLY A 229 -0.88 -26.32 21.30
CA GLY A 229 -1.85 -25.62 22.14
C GLY A 229 -1.68 -24.09 22.21
N ALA A 230 -0.59 -23.51 21.69
CA ALA A 230 -0.45 -22.06 21.59
C ALA A 230 -1.51 -21.45 20.67
N GLN A 231 -2.06 -20.31 21.09
CA GLN A 231 -3.01 -19.50 20.29
C GLN A 231 -2.30 -18.32 19.66
N ALA A 232 -2.85 -17.77 18.56
CA ALA A 232 -2.36 -16.55 17.94
C ALA A 232 -3.53 -15.63 17.57
N TRP A 233 -3.28 -14.33 17.67
CA TRP A 233 -4.14 -13.27 17.15
C TRP A 233 -3.48 -12.66 15.93
N ASN A 234 -4.15 -12.73 14.76
CA ASN A 234 -3.54 -12.43 13.46
C ASN A 234 -4.36 -11.39 12.69
N PRO A 235 -4.37 -10.10 13.11
CA PRO A 235 -4.88 -9.02 12.29
C PRO A 235 -3.95 -8.80 11.09
N VAL A 236 -4.54 -8.56 9.92
CA VAL A 236 -3.78 -8.41 8.66
C VAL A 236 -3.35 -6.97 8.44
N PHE A 237 -4.14 -6.03 8.97
CA PHE A 237 -3.95 -4.59 8.83
C PHE A 237 -3.97 -3.92 10.20
N ASP A 238 -3.46 -2.70 10.24
CA ASP A 238 -3.67 -1.76 11.34
C ASP A 238 -4.05 -0.39 10.77
N VAL A 239 -4.55 0.49 11.63
CA VAL A 239 -4.96 1.84 11.26
C VAL A 239 -4.00 2.85 11.83
N THR A 240 -3.40 3.64 10.96
CA THR A 240 -2.52 4.76 11.31
C THR A 240 -3.33 6.05 11.35
N PRO A 241 -3.43 6.73 12.50
CA PRO A 241 -4.09 8.04 12.58
C PRO A 241 -3.44 9.10 11.69
N ALA A 242 -4.24 9.93 11.05
CA ALA A 242 -3.80 11.02 10.17
C ALA A 242 -2.75 11.93 10.83
N GLY A 243 -2.86 12.16 12.16
CA GLY A 243 -1.93 12.96 12.92
C GLY A 243 -0.48 12.44 12.98
N LEU A 244 -0.24 11.18 12.60
CA LEU A 244 1.09 10.58 12.50
C LEU A 244 1.66 10.62 11.09
N ILE A 245 0.88 11.06 10.10
CA ILE A 245 1.24 11.06 8.68
C ILE A 245 1.69 12.47 8.30
N ASP A 246 2.89 12.60 7.72
CA ASP A 246 3.40 13.89 7.25
C ASP A 246 2.90 14.23 5.85
N ALA A 247 2.76 13.22 4.98
CA ALA A 247 2.25 13.41 3.63
C ALA A 247 1.44 12.20 3.13
N ILE A 248 0.30 12.48 2.45
CA ILE A 248 -0.37 11.53 1.56
C ILE A 248 -0.13 12.00 0.13
N VAL A 249 0.38 11.09 -0.71
CA VAL A 249 0.68 11.34 -2.13
C VAL A 249 -0.25 10.49 -2.98
N SER A 250 -0.98 11.14 -3.89
CA SER A 250 -1.80 10.49 -4.91
C SER A 250 -1.50 11.09 -6.29
N GLU A 251 -2.08 10.52 -7.34
CA GLU A 251 -2.00 11.09 -8.68
C GLU A 251 -2.73 12.43 -8.79
N ARG A 252 -3.59 12.78 -7.84
CA ARG A 252 -4.27 14.07 -7.78
C ARG A 252 -3.43 15.17 -7.09
N GLY A 253 -2.36 14.79 -6.40
CA GLY A 253 -1.48 15.73 -5.70
C GLY A 253 -1.01 15.25 -4.33
N ILE A 254 -0.41 16.16 -3.58
CA ILE A 254 0.17 15.92 -2.26
C ILE A 254 -0.69 16.61 -1.19
N ILE A 255 -1.01 15.89 -0.14
CA ILE A 255 -1.61 16.44 1.08
C ILE A 255 -0.59 16.34 2.21
N GLU A 256 0.01 17.44 2.58
CA GLU A 256 0.84 17.52 3.79
C GLU A 256 -0.04 17.69 5.03
N LYS A 257 0.32 16.95 6.12
CA LYS A 257 -0.45 16.92 7.38
C LYS A 257 -1.93 16.70 7.10
N PRO A 258 -2.31 15.49 6.67
CA PRO A 258 -3.66 15.20 6.21
C PRO A 258 -4.72 15.46 7.28
N ASP A 259 -5.88 15.93 6.84
CA ASP A 259 -7.08 16.13 7.63
C ASP A 259 -8.33 15.98 6.74
N ALA A 260 -9.50 15.87 7.37
CA ALA A 260 -10.77 15.65 6.68
C ALA A 260 -11.11 16.74 5.65
N ARG A 261 -10.69 18.00 5.91
CA ARG A 261 -10.94 19.11 4.98
C ARG A 261 -10.09 18.96 3.72
N LYS A 262 -8.79 18.69 3.89
CA LYS A 262 -7.85 18.54 2.78
C LYS A 262 -8.19 17.33 1.92
N LEU A 263 -8.58 16.21 2.54
CA LEU A 263 -9.04 15.01 1.83
C LEU A 263 -10.25 15.35 0.95
N ARG A 264 -11.29 15.99 1.52
CA ARG A 264 -12.47 16.40 0.75
C ARG A 264 -12.15 17.41 -0.35
N THR A 265 -11.20 18.31 -0.13
CA THR A 265 -10.81 19.30 -1.16
C THR A 265 -10.15 18.64 -2.36
N LEU A 266 -9.35 17.59 -2.15
CA LEU A 266 -8.61 16.94 -3.23
C LEU A 266 -9.40 15.79 -3.89
N PHE A 267 -10.26 15.09 -3.13
CA PHE A 267 -10.91 13.86 -3.59
C PHE A 267 -12.45 13.94 -3.69
N GLY A 268 -13.07 14.96 -3.10
CA GLY A 268 -14.52 15.19 -3.13
C GLY A 268 -15.09 15.74 -4.42
#